data_16a54c8d9c7cafbef0d186f36bd6ce16
#
_entry.id   16a54c8d9c7cafbef0d186f36bd6ce16
#
_cell.length_a   1.000
_cell.length_b   1.000
_cell.length_c   1.000
_cell.angle_alpha   90.00
_cell.angle_beta   90.00
_cell.angle_gamma   90.00
#
_symmetry.space_group_name_H-M   'P 1'
#
loop_
_entity.id
_entity.type
_entity.pdbx_description
1 polymer ?
#
loop_
_entity_poly.entity_id
_entity_poly.type
_entity_poly.pdbx_seq_one_letter_code
_entity_poly.pdbx_strand_id
1 'polypeptide(L)'
;MAAVPGRLVVQGTNAALPFPPGKTEIFVGREDPVSGVFPEIDLIDHGGDEGGVSRKHARIFVRGNQVYIEDLNSTNYTYVNQQKITPGQPHPLNDGDEVRFGRVKVNYYA
;
A
#
# COMPACT_ATOMS: atom_id res chain seq x y z
N MET A 1 -18.42 -3.54 7.95
CA MET A 1 -17.43 -3.52 6.85
C MET A 1 -16.46 -4.67 7.03
N ALA A 2 -16.00 -5.24 5.95
CA ALA A 2 -15.10 -6.39 6.00
C ALA A 2 -13.65 -5.95 6.27
N ALA A 3 -12.94 -6.75 7.07
CA ALA A 3 -11.52 -6.56 7.27
C ALA A 3 -10.76 -6.87 5.96
N VAL A 4 -9.67 -6.14 5.74
CA VAL A 4 -8.83 -6.33 4.55
C VAL A 4 -7.93 -7.55 4.76
N PRO A 5 -8.04 -8.58 3.91
CA PRO A 5 -7.19 -9.77 4.06
C PRO A 5 -5.83 -9.54 3.43
N GLY A 6 -4.83 -10.28 3.91
CA GLY A 6 -3.60 -10.46 3.16
C GLY A 6 -2.39 -9.76 3.72
N ARG A 7 -1.42 -9.63 2.83
CA ARG A 7 -0.11 -9.07 3.14
C ARG A 7 0.54 -8.47 1.90
N LEU A 8 1.52 -7.60 2.12
CA LEU A 8 2.43 -7.16 1.07
C LEU A 8 3.79 -7.85 1.30
N VAL A 9 4.44 -8.24 0.22
CA VAL A 9 5.79 -8.81 0.28
C VAL A 9 6.72 -7.91 -0.53
N VAL A 10 7.74 -7.38 0.11
CA VAL A 10 8.69 -6.46 -0.54
C VAL A 10 9.57 -7.24 -1.50
N GLN A 11 9.65 -6.79 -2.76
CA GLN A 11 10.51 -7.43 -3.75
C GLN A 11 11.98 -7.19 -3.40
N GLY A 12 12.79 -8.20 -3.64
CA GLY A 12 14.22 -8.16 -3.35
C GLY A 12 14.57 -8.71 -1.98
N THR A 13 13.96 -8.21 -0.92
CA THR A 13 14.21 -8.68 0.44
C THR A 13 13.29 -9.81 0.87
N ASN A 14 12.14 -9.96 0.20
CA ASN A 14 11.07 -10.88 0.57
C ASN A 14 10.49 -10.62 1.95
N ALA A 15 10.63 -9.40 2.47
CA ALA A 15 10.04 -9.04 3.75
C ALA A 15 8.52 -9.08 3.64
N ALA A 16 7.87 -9.84 4.52
CA ALA A 16 6.42 -9.95 4.57
C ALA A 16 5.86 -8.91 5.53
N LEU A 17 4.89 -8.14 5.05
CA LEU A 17 4.21 -7.10 5.82
C LEU A 17 2.73 -7.46 5.93
N PRO A 18 2.36 -8.29 6.94
CA PRO A 18 0.98 -8.72 7.08
C PRO A 18 0.10 -7.55 7.50
N PHE A 19 -1.14 -7.54 7.01
CA PHE A 19 -2.10 -6.53 7.43
C PHE A 19 -2.56 -6.83 8.86
N PRO A 20 -2.65 -5.79 9.72
CA PRO A 20 -3.21 -6.01 11.06
C PRO A 20 -4.61 -6.59 10.98
N PRO A 21 -4.95 -7.58 11.81
CA PRO A 21 -6.27 -8.19 11.77
C PRO A 21 -7.36 -7.21 12.17
N GLY A 22 -8.53 -7.37 11.55
CA GLY A 22 -9.71 -6.59 11.90
C GLY A 22 -9.76 -5.18 11.32
N LYS A 23 -8.76 -4.75 10.56
CA LYS A 23 -8.75 -3.42 9.94
C LYS A 23 -9.57 -3.42 8.66
N THR A 24 -10.50 -2.48 8.54
CA THR A 24 -11.31 -2.32 7.33
C THR A 24 -10.65 -1.44 6.29
N GLU A 25 -9.54 -0.81 6.69
CA GLU A 25 -8.77 0.09 5.84
C GLU A 25 -7.31 -0.01 6.23
N ILE A 26 -6.43 -0.23 5.24
CA ILE A 26 -4.99 -0.35 5.47
C ILE A 26 -4.32 0.82 4.77
N PHE A 27 -3.73 1.73 5.55
CA PHE A 27 -2.94 2.82 5.00
C PHE A 27 -1.51 2.35 4.79
N VAL A 28 -0.99 2.65 3.60
CA VAL A 28 0.38 2.34 3.21
C VAL A 28 1.14 3.66 3.06
N GLY A 29 2.31 3.74 3.66
CA GLY A 29 3.09 4.95 3.55
C GLY A 29 4.39 4.87 4.31
N ARG A 30 4.80 5.99 4.85
CA ARG A 30 6.05 6.15 5.58
C ARG A 30 5.77 6.88 6.87
N GLU A 31 6.13 6.29 8.01
CA GLU A 31 5.87 6.93 9.30
C GLU A 31 6.55 8.29 9.41
N ASP A 32 5.87 9.20 10.09
CA ASP A 32 6.41 10.50 10.43
C ASP A 32 5.95 10.84 11.85
N PRO A 33 6.77 10.52 12.86
CA PRO A 33 6.39 10.79 14.25
C PRO A 33 6.15 12.26 14.55
N VAL A 34 6.83 13.15 13.85
CA VAL A 34 6.69 14.60 14.06
C VAL A 34 5.28 15.06 13.71
N SER A 35 4.71 14.58 12.61
CA SER A 35 3.34 14.91 12.21
C SER A 35 2.31 13.90 12.70
N GLY A 36 2.72 12.88 13.45
CA GLY A 36 1.80 11.88 14.01
C GLY A 36 1.26 10.90 12.98
N VAL A 37 2.01 10.62 11.91
CA VAL A 37 1.59 9.69 10.87
C VAL A 37 2.18 8.31 11.13
N PHE A 38 1.30 7.30 11.30
CA PHE A 38 1.69 5.91 11.57
C PHE A 38 0.82 4.98 10.71
N PRO A 39 1.22 4.73 9.43
CA PRO A 39 0.42 3.86 8.56
C PRO A 39 0.48 2.40 9.03
N GLU A 40 -0.56 1.62 8.76
CA GLU A 40 -0.58 0.19 9.08
C GLU A 40 0.55 -0.55 8.39
N ILE A 41 0.85 -0.18 7.15
CA ILE A 41 2.00 -0.70 6.41
C ILE A 41 3.01 0.44 6.24
N ASP A 42 4.07 0.36 7.03
CA ASP A 42 5.12 1.38 7.06
C ASP A 42 6.31 0.91 6.23
N LEU A 43 6.63 1.64 5.18
CA LEU A 43 7.71 1.30 4.27
C LEU A 43 9.01 2.01 4.60
N ILE A 44 9.10 2.68 5.76
CA ILE A 44 10.32 3.44 6.12
C ILE A 44 11.56 2.54 6.16
N ASP A 45 11.44 1.32 6.69
CA ASP A 45 12.54 0.36 6.78
C ASP A 45 12.71 -0.48 5.52
N HIS A 46 11.95 -0.20 4.47
CA HIS A 46 11.93 -0.95 3.23
C HIS A 46 12.22 -0.06 2.03
N GLY A 47 13.05 0.96 2.24
CA GLY A 47 13.45 1.88 1.20
C GLY A 47 12.43 2.98 0.93
N GLY A 48 11.48 3.22 1.83
CA GLY A 48 10.40 4.18 1.62
C GLY A 48 10.88 5.61 1.41
N ASP A 49 11.86 6.07 2.20
CA ASP A 49 12.37 7.43 2.06
C ASP A 49 13.10 7.63 0.73
N GLU A 50 14.06 6.78 0.44
CA GLU A 50 14.83 6.82 -0.81
C GLU A 50 13.97 6.53 -2.03
N GLY A 51 12.97 5.66 -1.87
CA GLY A 51 12.04 5.30 -2.93
C GLY A 51 10.94 6.30 -3.19
N GLY A 52 10.88 7.39 -2.41
CA GLY A 52 9.91 8.46 -2.64
C GLY A 52 8.50 8.09 -2.21
N VAL A 53 8.34 7.24 -1.20
CA VAL A 53 7.04 6.91 -0.62
C VAL A 53 6.54 8.09 0.22
N SER A 54 5.32 8.54 -0.05
CA SER A 54 4.68 9.60 0.72
C SER A 54 4.27 9.09 2.10
N ARG A 55 4.13 10.00 3.07
CA ARG A 55 3.69 9.62 4.42
C ARG A 55 2.34 8.91 4.40
N LYS A 56 1.37 9.45 3.67
CA LYS A 56 0.09 8.81 3.37
C LYS A 56 0.05 8.57 1.87
N HIS A 57 0.55 7.40 1.44
CA HIS A 57 0.74 7.14 0.02
C HIS A 57 -0.50 6.56 -0.64
N ALA A 58 -1.08 5.53 -0.02
CA ALA A 58 -2.21 4.81 -0.57
C ALA A 58 -3.03 4.18 0.55
N ARG A 59 -4.23 3.73 0.22
CA ARG A 59 -5.03 2.92 1.12
C ARG A 59 -5.54 1.69 0.39
N ILE A 60 -5.70 0.60 1.13
CA ILE A 60 -6.26 -0.65 0.65
C ILE A 60 -7.51 -0.93 1.47
N PHE A 61 -8.60 -1.29 0.81
CA PHE A 61 -9.89 -1.51 1.49
C PHE A 61 -10.73 -2.49 0.70
N VAL A 62 -11.78 -3.02 1.33
CA VAL A 62 -12.71 -3.97 0.71
C VAL A 62 -14.03 -3.26 0.45
N ARG A 63 -14.58 -3.48 -0.75
CA ARG A 63 -15.93 -3.04 -1.09
C ARG A 63 -16.62 -4.22 -1.78
N GLY A 64 -17.72 -4.68 -1.20
CA GLY A 64 -18.34 -5.94 -1.64
C GLY A 64 -17.38 -7.10 -1.41
N ASN A 65 -17.11 -7.88 -2.44
CA ASN A 65 -16.20 -9.01 -2.36
C ASN A 65 -14.85 -8.71 -3.03
N GLN A 66 -14.56 -7.45 -3.32
CA GLN A 66 -13.36 -7.05 -4.04
C GLN A 66 -12.47 -6.16 -3.17
N VAL A 67 -11.17 -6.41 -3.20
CA VAL A 67 -10.17 -5.55 -2.60
C VAL A 67 -9.80 -4.46 -3.60
N TYR A 68 -9.66 -3.23 -3.11
CA TYR A 68 -9.28 -2.06 -3.91
C TYR A 68 -8.08 -1.36 -3.30
N ILE A 69 -7.34 -0.68 -4.15
CA ILE A 69 -6.27 0.22 -3.73
C ILE A 69 -6.52 1.61 -4.34
N GLU A 70 -6.25 2.64 -3.55
CA GLU A 70 -6.44 4.02 -3.97
C GLU A 70 -5.22 4.84 -3.62
N ASP A 71 -4.68 5.57 -4.60
CA ASP A 71 -3.58 6.52 -4.37
C ASP A 71 -4.13 7.78 -3.68
N LEU A 72 -3.47 8.22 -2.62
CA LEU A 72 -3.91 9.37 -1.81
C LEU A 72 -3.16 10.65 -2.20
N ASN A 73 -3.09 10.93 -3.49
CA ASN A 73 -2.36 12.08 -4.04
C ASN A 73 -0.88 12.03 -3.67
N SER A 74 -0.28 10.85 -3.78
CA SER A 74 1.14 10.68 -3.49
C SER A 74 2.00 11.47 -4.47
N THR A 75 3.20 11.87 -4.02
CA THR A 75 4.12 12.64 -4.84
C THR A 75 4.63 11.84 -6.04
N ASN A 76 4.89 10.55 -5.85
CA ASN A 76 5.51 9.70 -6.88
C ASN A 76 4.61 8.58 -7.37
N TYR A 77 3.31 8.67 -7.13
CA TYR A 77 2.25 7.82 -7.65
C TYR A 77 2.30 6.37 -7.15
N THR A 78 1.22 5.66 -7.42
CA THR A 78 1.04 4.23 -7.16
C THR A 78 0.81 3.53 -8.50
N TYR A 79 1.42 2.36 -8.68
CA TYR A 79 1.31 1.56 -9.89
C TYR A 79 0.85 0.15 -9.52
N VAL A 80 -0.08 -0.40 -10.30
CA VAL A 80 -0.53 -1.79 -10.17
C VAL A 80 -0.19 -2.49 -11.48
N ASN A 81 0.63 -3.54 -11.41
CA ASN A 81 1.11 -4.28 -12.57
C ASN A 81 1.69 -3.34 -13.64
N GLN A 82 2.50 -2.37 -13.17
CA GLN A 82 3.22 -1.39 -14.01
C GLN A 82 2.32 -0.32 -14.64
N GLN A 83 1.05 -0.29 -14.25
CA GLN A 83 0.11 0.73 -14.71
C GLN A 83 -0.13 1.74 -13.61
N LYS A 84 0.12 3.02 -13.89
CA LYS A 84 -0.17 4.10 -12.94
C LYS A 84 -1.68 4.19 -12.72
N ILE A 85 -2.10 4.16 -11.46
CA ILE A 85 -3.51 4.33 -11.11
C ILE A 85 -3.82 5.82 -10.91
N THR A 86 -5.06 6.19 -11.22
CA THR A 86 -5.49 7.59 -11.08
C THR A 86 -5.66 7.93 -9.61
N PRO A 87 -4.99 8.99 -9.10
CA PRO A 87 -5.18 9.40 -7.70
C PRO A 87 -6.65 9.65 -7.37
N GLY A 88 -7.06 9.16 -6.20
CA GLY A 88 -8.42 9.33 -5.72
C GLY A 88 -9.46 8.38 -6.31
N GLN A 89 -9.06 7.51 -7.23
CA GLN A 89 -9.97 6.52 -7.82
C GLN A 89 -9.58 5.11 -7.36
N PRO A 90 -10.51 4.36 -6.74
CA PRO A 90 -10.25 2.97 -6.38
C PRO A 90 -9.93 2.12 -7.61
N HIS A 91 -8.91 1.28 -7.47
CA HIS A 91 -8.48 0.35 -8.51
C HIS A 91 -8.52 -1.07 -7.93
N PRO A 92 -9.07 -2.07 -8.64
CA PRO A 92 -9.12 -3.43 -8.13
C PRO A 92 -7.72 -3.97 -7.84
N LEU A 93 -7.57 -4.66 -6.73
CA LEU A 93 -6.33 -5.29 -6.32
C LEU A 93 -6.59 -6.79 -6.13
N ASN A 94 -5.85 -7.61 -6.87
CA ASN A 94 -6.04 -9.05 -6.88
C ASN A 94 -4.81 -9.78 -6.36
N ASP A 95 -5.02 -11.00 -5.87
CA ASP A 95 -3.95 -11.84 -5.36
C ASP A 95 -2.82 -11.96 -6.39
N GLY A 96 -1.59 -11.73 -5.94
CA GLY A 96 -0.40 -11.79 -6.78
C GLY A 96 -0.05 -10.50 -7.52
N ASP A 97 -0.89 -9.47 -7.46
CA ASP A 97 -0.60 -8.22 -8.17
C ASP A 97 0.69 -7.58 -7.67
N GLU A 98 1.48 -7.05 -8.60
CA GLU A 98 2.61 -6.19 -8.26
C GLU A 98 2.11 -4.79 -8.00
N VAL A 99 2.55 -4.19 -6.89
CA VAL A 99 2.22 -2.81 -6.54
C VAL A 99 3.52 -2.04 -6.35
N ARG A 100 3.59 -0.83 -6.88
CA ARG A 100 4.74 0.03 -6.70
C ARG A 100 4.31 1.35 -6.08
N PHE A 101 4.88 1.66 -4.93
CA PHE A 101 4.68 2.92 -4.22
C PHE A 101 5.91 3.78 -4.45
N GLY A 102 5.81 4.78 -5.32
CA GLY A 102 7.01 5.48 -5.75
C GLY A 102 7.94 4.50 -6.45
N ARG A 103 9.11 4.20 -5.86
CA ARG A 103 10.06 3.22 -6.39
C ARG A 103 10.12 1.92 -5.59
N VAL A 104 9.30 1.79 -4.54
CA VAL A 104 9.26 0.58 -3.73
C VAL A 104 8.27 -0.40 -4.34
N LYS A 105 8.77 -1.57 -4.72
CA LYS A 105 7.95 -2.63 -5.35
C LYS A 105 7.60 -3.71 -4.35
N VAL A 106 6.34 -4.07 -4.32
CA VAL A 106 5.82 -5.16 -3.49
C VAL A 106 4.89 -6.04 -4.32
N ASN A 107 4.54 -7.21 -3.77
CA ASN A 107 3.44 -8.02 -4.30
C ASN A 107 2.37 -8.13 -3.23
N TYR A 108 1.11 -8.05 -3.65
CA TYR A 108 -0.02 -8.26 -2.77
C TYR A 108 -0.45 -9.73 -2.82
N TYR A 109 -0.68 -10.32 -1.64
CA TYR A 109 -1.24 -11.67 -1.52
C TYR A 109 -2.41 -11.62 -0.55
N ALA A 110 -3.52 -12.15 -1.01
CA ALA A 110 -4.74 -12.20 -0.21
C ALA A 110 -4.67 -13.22 0.93
#